data_bb1eb29b7e65b4c092e9a9c4c6b86598
#
_entry.id   bb1eb29b7e65b4c092e9a9c4c6b86598
#
_cell.length_a   1.000
_cell.length_b   1.000
_cell.length_c   1.000
_cell.angle_alpha   90.00
_cell.angle_beta   90.00
_cell.angle_gamma   90.00
#
_symmetry.space_group_name_H-M   'P 1'
#
loop_
_entity.id
_entity.type
_entity.pdbx_description
1 polymer ?
#
loop_
_entity_poly.entity_id
_entity_poly.type
_entity_poly.pdbx_seq_one_letter_code
_entity_poly.pdbx_strand_id
1 'polypeptide(L)'
;FSSPDGLWFSPSTGICWIQTDDGAFTDETNCMLLAAIPGQVGDGRNIVIDNELSGARGQQATFIGAALGEARLRRFLVAPKGSEVTGITETADGKTLFVNIQHPGESTPAIGTAADFTYESVWPTNGGGITGGAYGPGKRPRSATLMITRTDGGKIGL
;
A
#
# COMPACT_ATOMS: atom_id res chain seq x y z
N PHE A 1 10.04 -1.64 -1.02
CA PHE A 1 8.87 -1.57 -0.14
C PHE A 1 9.02 -2.52 1.04
N SER A 2 8.32 -2.25 2.12
CA SER A 2 8.25 -3.14 3.28
C SER A 2 6.80 -3.41 3.67
N SER A 3 6.62 -4.27 4.65
CA SER A 3 5.33 -4.59 5.27
C SER A 3 4.22 -4.86 4.24
N PRO A 4 4.40 -5.83 3.32
CA PRO A 4 3.28 -6.27 2.49
C PRO A 4 2.23 -6.91 3.40
N ASP A 5 1.04 -6.35 3.42
CA ASP A 5 -0.05 -6.78 4.29
C ASP A 5 -1.15 -7.51 3.51
N GLY A 6 -1.52 -6.98 2.36
CA GLY A 6 -2.52 -7.58 1.48
C GLY A 6 -1.95 -8.02 0.13
N LEU A 7 -2.51 -9.09 -0.42
CA LEU A 7 -2.14 -9.60 -1.74
C LEU A 7 -3.37 -10.13 -2.46
N TRP A 8 -3.52 -9.76 -3.73
CA TRP A 8 -4.63 -10.23 -4.56
C TRP A 8 -4.23 -10.33 -6.03
N PHE A 9 -4.64 -11.42 -6.67
CA PHE A 9 -4.41 -11.64 -8.10
C PHE A 9 -5.65 -11.25 -8.90
N SER A 10 -5.48 -10.33 -9.85
CA SER A 10 -6.54 -9.93 -10.76
C SER A 10 -6.96 -11.09 -11.66
N PRO A 11 -8.23 -11.55 -11.61
CA PRO A 11 -8.70 -12.58 -12.53
C PRO A 11 -8.70 -12.11 -13.99
N SER A 12 -8.83 -10.81 -14.24
CA SER A 12 -8.93 -10.27 -15.59
C SER A 12 -7.59 -10.03 -16.27
N THR A 13 -6.50 -9.83 -15.52
CA THR A 13 -5.19 -9.44 -16.06
C THR A 13 -4.02 -10.30 -15.58
N GLY A 14 -4.20 -11.07 -14.50
CA GLY A 14 -3.12 -11.84 -13.85
C GLY A 14 -2.14 -10.99 -13.05
N ILE A 15 -2.37 -9.68 -12.93
CA ILE A 15 -1.54 -8.79 -12.10
C ILE A 15 -1.69 -9.18 -10.64
N CYS A 16 -0.57 -9.31 -9.95
CA CYS A 16 -0.52 -9.40 -8.50
C CYS A 16 -0.51 -7.99 -7.91
N TRP A 17 -1.56 -7.66 -7.20
CA TRP A 17 -1.68 -6.42 -6.43
C TRP A 17 -1.17 -6.66 -5.02
N ILE A 18 -0.23 -5.82 -4.57
CA ILE A 18 0.36 -5.91 -3.22
C ILE A 18 0.04 -4.62 -2.50
N GLN A 19 -0.59 -4.74 -1.36
CA GLN A 19 -0.97 -3.64 -0.47
C GLN A 19 0.04 -3.57 0.67
N THR A 20 0.38 -2.37 1.12
CA THR A 20 1.32 -2.20 2.23
C THR A 20 0.68 -1.47 3.41
N ASP A 21 1.06 -1.91 4.59
CA ASP A 21 0.91 -1.21 5.87
C ASP A 21 2.31 -0.91 6.41
N ASP A 22 2.99 0.00 5.73
CA ASP A 22 4.43 0.20 5.87
C ASP A 22 4.75 1.18 7.00
N GLY A 23 5.38 0.69 8.06
CA GLY A 23 5.94 1.50 9.13
C GLY A 23 7.44 1.77 9.02
N ALA A 24 8.16 1.10 8.09
CA ALA A 24 9.63 1.15 8.05
C ALA A 24 10.18 2.29 7.18
N PHE A 25 9.42 2.76 6.19
CA PHE A 25 9.84 3.80 5.24
C PHE A 25 8.94 5.03 5.26
N THR A 26 8.30 5.32 6.39
CA THR A 26 7.38 6.45 6.55
C THR A 26 8.04 7.82 6.43
N ASP A 27 9.36 7.90 6.54
CA ASP A 27 10.18 9.07 6.27
C ASP A 27 10.45 9.29 4.76
N GLU A 28 10.36 8.25 3.96
CA GLU A 28 10.65 8.27 2.52
C GLU A 28 9.38 8.20 1.66
N THR A 29 8.37 7.46 2.09
CA THR A 29 7.14 7.24 1.31
C THR A 29 5.96 6.88 2.22
N ASN A 30 4.75 7.00 1.66
CA ASN A 30 3.54 6.49 2.31
C ASN A 30 3.26 5.05 1.86
N CYS A 31 2.32 4.39 2.54
CA CYS A 31 1.78 3.10 2.12
C CYS A 31 1.30 3.14 0.68
N MET A 32 1.36 2.01 -0.01
CA MET A 32 1.15 1.98 -1.45
C MET A 32 0.42 0.71 -1.91
N LEU A 33 -0.15 0.82 -3.09
CA LEU A 33 -0.58 -0.30 -3.91
C LEU A 33 0.47 -0.51 -4.99
N LEU A 34 1.03 -1.71 -5.02
CA LEU A 34 1.98 -2.13 -6.05
C LEU A 34 1.30 -3.03 -7.06
N ALA A 35 1.67 -2.86 -8.32
CA ALA A 35 1.31 -3.76 -9.41
C ALA A 35 2.52 -4.62 -9.75
N ALA A 36 2.38 -5.94 -9.66
CA ALA A 36 3.45 -6.88 -9.93
C ALA A 36 3.02 -7.91 -11.00
N ILE A 37 3.95 -8.24 -11.89
CA ILE A 37 3.83 -9.40 -12.77
C ILE A 37 4.74 -10.49 -12.17
N PRO A 38 4.18 -11.52 -11.53
CA PRO A 38 4.96 -12.54 -10.87
C PRO A 38 5.85 -13.31 -11.85
N GLY A 39 7.01 -13.72 -11.37
CA GLY A 39 7.83 -14.74 -12.00
C GLY A 39 7.39 -16.16 -11.62
N GLN A 40 8.31 -17.10 -11.66
CA GLN A 40 8.08 -18.46 -11.25
C GLN A 40 8.72 -18.74 -9.89
N VAL A 41 8.18 -19.67 -9.14
CA VAL A 41 8.76 -20.07 -7.85
C VAL A 41 10.18 -20.58 -8.07
N GLY A 42 11.12 -19.95 -7.33
CA GLY A 42 12.53 -20.32 -7.39
C GLY A 42 13.27 -19.90 -8.66
N ASP A 43 12.70 -19.01 -9.48
CA ASP A 43 13.34 -18.50 -10.69
C ASP A 43 14.61 -17.66 -10.42
N GLY A 44 14.85 -17.23 -9.19
CA GLY A 44 16.07 -16.56 -8.78
C GLY A 44 17.24 -17.52 -8.57
N ARG A 45 17.11 -18.52 -7.79
CA ARG A 45 18.03 -19.62 -7.48
C ARG A 45 17.70 -20.28 -6.14
N ASN A 46 18.47 -21.30 -5.79
CA ASN A 46 18.55 -21.79 -4.41
C ASN A 46 19.75 -21.15 -3.71
N ILE A 47 19.53 -20.64 -2.51
CA ILE A 47 20.57 -20.08 -1.62
C ILE A 47 20.49 -20.74 -0.24
N VAL A 48 21.58 -20.67 0.50
CA VAL A 48 21.61 -21.08 1.90
C VAL A 48 21.51 -19.81 2.77
N ILE A 49 20.54 -19.79 3.65
CA ILE A 49 20.33 -18.71 4.62
C ILE A 49 20.83 -19.19 5.98
N ASP A 50 21.65 -18.37 6.63
CA ASP A 50 21.99 -18.55 8.03
C ASP A 50 20.89 -17.96 8.89
N ASN A 51 20.25 -18.81 9.68
CA ASN A 51 19.20 -18.41 10.61
C ASN A 51 19.74 -18.45 12.05
N GLU A 52 19.31 -17.49 12.85
CA GLU A 52 19.56 -17.47 14.28
C GLU A 52 18.24 -17.26 15.02
N LEU A 53 17.91 -18.18 15.91
CA LEU A 53 16.78 -18.09 16.81
C LEU A 53 17.23 -18.38 18.22
N SER A 54 17.08 -17.40 19.11
CA SER A 54 17.46 -17.54 20.53
C SER A 54 18.88 -18.05 20.76
N GLY A 55 19.83 -17.60 19.93
CA GLY A 55 21.24 -18.00 19.98
C GLY A 55 21.56 -19.35 19.32
N ALA A 56 20.59 -20.11 18.88
CA ALA A 56 20.80 -21.31 18.05
C ALA A 56 20.93 -20.90 16.58
N ARG A 57 22.03 -21.28 15.95
CA ARG A 57 22.27 -21.04 14.52
C ARG A 57 22.01 -22.30 13.71
N GLY A 58 21.38 -22.12 12.55
CA GLY A 58 21.15 -23.19 11.60
C GLY A 58 21.16 -22.68 10.17
N GLN A 59 21.49 -23.54 9.23
CA GLN A 59 21.48 -23.23 7.82
C GLN A 59 20.24 -23.83 7.16
N GLN A 60 19.58 -23.05 6.31
CA GLN A 60 18.41 -23.46 5.57
C GLN A 60 18.60 -23.17 4.08
N ALA A 61 18.55 -24.21 3.27
CA ALA A 61 18.44 -24.02 1.82
C ALA A 61 17.04 -23.51 1.47
N THR A 62 16.98 -22.43 0.71
CA THR A 62 15.70 -21.82 0.33
C THR A 62 15.73 -21.34 -1.13
N PHE A 63 14.58 -21.38 -1.78
CA PHE A 63 14.39 -20.78 -3.10
C PHE A 63 14.10 -19.29 -2.95
N ILE A 64 14.72 -18.49 -3.79
CA ILE A 64 14.43 -17.07 -3.91
C ILE A 64 13.86 -16.74 -5.29
N GLY A 65 13.07 -15.67 -5.37
CA GLY A 65 12.61 -15.14 -6.65
C GLY A 65 13.70 -14.33 -7.37
N ALA A 66 13.60 -14.25 -8.68
CA ALA A 66 14.45 -13.36 -9.46
C ALA A 66 14.10 -11.89 -9.19
N ALA A 67 15.11 -11.01 -9.20
CA ALA A 67 14.90 -9.57 -9.19
C ALA A 67 14.43 -9.11 -10.57
N LEU A 68 13.12 -9.02 -10.76
CA LEU A 68 12.49 -8.78 -12.06
C LEU A 68 12.52 -7.31 -12.53
N GLY A 69 12.90 -6.37 -11.63
CA GLY A 69 13.02 -4.95 -11.93
C GLY A 69 11.68 -4.22 -12.15
N GLU A 70 11.79 -2.94 -12.54
CA GLU A 70 10.64 -2.03 -12.67
C GLU A 70 9.63 -2.44 -13.74
N ALA A 71 10.05 -3.21 -14.74
CA ALA A 71 9.13 -3.72 -15.74
C ALA A 71 8.10 -4.71 -15.19
N ARG A 72 8.39 -5.28 -14.02
CA ARG A 72 7.57 -6.32 -13.39
C ARG A 72 7.03 -5.94 -12.02
N LEU A 73 7.50 -4.85 -11.42
CA LEU A 73 7.02 -4.32 -10.15
C LEU A 73 7.01 -2.79 -10.20
N ARG A 74 5.82 -2.20 -10.02
CA ARG A 74 5.65 -0.74 -10.07
C ARG A 74 4.74 -0.26 -8.95
N ARG A 75 5.00 0.96 -8.49
CA ARG A 75 4.02 1.68 -7.68
C ARG A 75 2.86 2.10 -8.57
N PHE A 76 1.68 1.66 -8.23
CA PHE A 76 0.45 2.01 -8.94
C PHE A 76 -0.26 3.19 -8.26
N LEU A 77 -0.33 3.16 -6.93
CA LEU A 77 -0.95 4.20 -6.11
C LEU A 77 -0.10 4.40 -4.86
N VAL A 78 0.05 5.65 -4.45
CA VAL A 78 0.60 6.03 -3.15
C VAL A 78 -0.51 6.67 -2.34
N ALA A 79 -0.74 6.15 -1.15
CA ALA A 79 -1.81 6.57 -0.27
C ALA A 79 -1.47 7.87 0.48
N PRO A 80 -2.46 8.51 1.11
CA PRO A 80 -2.23 9.66 1.99
C PRO A 80 -1.32 9.30 3.16
N LYS A 81 -0.67 10.31 3.73
CA LYS A 81 0.19 10.13 4.90
C LYS A 81 -0.58 9.50 6.07
N GLY A 82 0.07 8.59 6.78
CA GLY A 82 -0.48 7.89 7.94
C GLY A 82 -1.71 7.06 7.59
N SER A 83 -1.76 6.47 6.40
CA SER A 83 -2.82 5.55 6.00
C SER A 83 -2.24 4.21 5.58
N GLU A 84 -3.09 3.22 5.63
CA GLU A 84 -2.86 1.87 5.13
C GLU A 84 -3.62 1.67 3.82
N VAL A 85 -3.09 0.88 2.90
CA VAL A 85 -3.81 0.39 1.72
C VAL A 85 -4.33 -1.00 2.01
N THR A 86 -5.66 -1.12 2.09
CA THR A 86 -6.34 -2.37 2.45
C THR A 86 -7.14 -2.95 1.29
N GLY A 87 -8.17 -3.69 1.56
CA GLY A 87 -8.99 -4.45 0.64
C GLY A 87 -9.04 -3.96 -0.81
N ILE A 88 -8.94 -4.89 -1.74
CA ILE A 88 -8.93 -4.64 -3.17
C ILE A 88 -9.87 -5.61 -3.88
N THR A 89 -10.56 -5.13 -4.91
CA THR A 89 -11.35 -5.96 -5.82
C THR A 89 -11.53 -5.25 -7.16
N GLU A 90 -11.96 -5.98 -8.19
CA GLU A 90 -12.28 -5.40 -9.50
C GLU A 90 -13.66 -5.81 -10.00
N THR A 91 -14.18 -5.07 -10.97
CA THR A 91 -15.34 -5.51 -11.73
C THR A 91 -15.00 -6.71 -12.61
N ALA A 92 -16.01 -7.52 -12.95
CA ALA A 92 -15.82 -8.74 -13.75
C ALA A 92 -15.15 -8.49 -15.10
N ASP A 93 -15.32 -7.30 -15.67
CA ASP A 93 -14.69 -6.89 -16.93
C ASP A 93 -13.26 -6.32 -16.75
N GLY A 94 -12.80 -6.18 -15.49
CA GLY A 94 -11.47 -5.65 -15.15
C GLY A 94 -11.27 -4.16 -15.42
N LYS A 95 -12.33 -3.41 -15.68
CA LYS A 95 -12.25 -1.99 -16.05
C LYS A 95 -12.30 -1.04 -14.87
N THR A 96 -12.75 -1.52 -13.73
CA THR A 96 -12.83 -0.75 -12.49
C THR A 96 -12.17 -1.51 -11.35
N LEU A 97 -11.27 -0.85 -10.65
CA LEU A 97 -10.61 -1.34 -9.46
C LEU A 97 -11.13 -0.57 -8.25
N PHE A 98 -11.49 -1.28 -7.18
CA PHE A 98 -11.85 -0.70 -5.89
C PHE A 98 -10.73 -0.98 -4.90
N VAL A 99 -10.29 0.06 -4.20
CA VAL A 99 -9.19 -0.01 -3.21
C VAL A 99 -9.61 0.77 -1.97
N ASN A 100 -9.38 0.22 -0.80
CA ASN A 100 -9.64 0.90 0.45
C ASN A 100 -8.40 1.61 0.95
N ILE A 101 -8.58 2.84 1.41
CA ILE A 101 -7.61 3.61 2.17
C ILE A 101 -8.12 3.69 3.60
N GLN A 102 -7.34 3.15 4.53
CA GLN A 102 -7.70 3.07 5.95
C GLN A 102 -6.99 4.16 6.75
N HIS A 103 -7.67 4.71 7.73
CA HIS A 103 -7.22 5.63 8.80
C HIS A 103 -6.16 6.69 8.39
N PRO A 104 -6.33 7.46 7.30
CA PRO A 104 -5.36 8.48 6.94
C PRO A 104 -5.11 9.45 8.09
N GLY A 105 -3.83 9.77 8.33
CA GLY A 105 -3.44 10.62 9.45
C GLY A 105 -3.46 9.94 10.82
N GLU A 106 -3.41 8.61 10.90
CA GLU A 106 -3.42 7.84 12.14
C GLU A 106 -2.33 8.28 13.12
N SER A 107 -1.13 8.55 12.61
CA SER A 107 0.03 8.94 13.42
C SER A 107 0.01 10.43 13.83
N THR A 108 -1.11 11.11 13.67
CA THR A 108 -1.25 12.51 14.11
C THR A 108 -0.93 12.65 15.61
N PRO A 109 0.10 13.40 16.00
CA PRO A 109 0.45 13.57 17.40
C PRO A 109 -0.68 14.19 18.21
N ALA A 110 -0.83 13.75 19.45
CA ALA A 110 -1.79 14.32 20.43
C ALA A 110 -3.28 14.25 20.01
N ILE A 111 -3.62 13.35 19.08
CA ILE A 111 -5.03 13.15 18.68
C ILE A 111 -5.90 12.86 19.92
N GLY A 112 -6.99 13.61 20.08
CA GLY A 112 -7.91 13.44 21.20
C GLY A 112 -7.43 14.00 22.54
N THR A 113 -6.24 14.58 22.64
CA THR A 113 -5.65 15.11 23.90
C THR A 113 -5.47 16.61 23.93
N ALA A 114 -5.52 17.30 22.81
CA ALA A 114 -5.35 18.74 22.70
C ALA A 114 -6.51 19.40 21.95
N ALA A 115 -6.88 20.60 22.37
CA ALA A 115 -7.90 21.40 21.69
C ALA A 115 -7.44 21.85 20.29
N ASP A 116 -6.13 22.09 20.16
CA ASP A 116 -5.50 22.57 18.94
C ASP A 116 -4.38 21.61 18.50
N PHE A 117 -4.69 20.69 17.62
CA PHE A 117 -3.67 19.91 16.94
C PHE A 117 -3.91 19.92 15.42
N THR A 118 -2.84 19.72 14.68
CA THR A 118 -2.88 19.65 13.22
C THR A 118 -2.86 18.21 12.79
N TYR A 119 -3.84 17.79 11.99
CA TYR A 119 -3.81 16.49 11.38
C TYR A 119 -2.66 16.40 10.37
N GLU A 120 -1.94 15.30 10.35
CA GLU A 120 -0.90 15.06 9.35
C GLU A 120 -1.48 14.75 7.96
N SER A 121 -2.76 14.40 7.90
CA SER A 121 -3.54 14.26 6.67
C SER A 121 -4.95 14.80 6.87
N VAL A 122 -5.56 15.36 5.84
CA VAL A 122 -7.00 15.76 5.82
C VAL A 122 -7.77 15.02 4.74
N TRP A 123 -7.12 14.05 4.13
CA TRP A 123 -7.73 13.26 3.08
C TRP A 123 -9.00 12.53 3.59
N PRO A 124 -10.08 12.37 2.80
CA PRO A 124 -10.23 12.70 1.38
C PRO A 124 -10.80 14.11 1.11
N THR A 125 -10.86 14.96 2.10
CA THR A 125 -11.32 16.34 1.89
C THR A 125 -10.24 17.13 1.15
N ASN A 126 -10.41 17.37 -0.12
CA ASN A 126 -9.53 18.19 -0.95
C ASN A 126 -9.63 19.71 -0.63
N GLY A 127 -10.15 20.05 0.51
CA GLY A 127 -10.34 21.42 0.93
C GLY A 127 -9.06 22.03 1.46
N GLY A 128 -8.38 22.77 0.62
CA GLY A 128 -7.35 23.76 0.89
C GLY A 128 -6.63 23.64 2.23
N GLY A 129 -5.34 23.57 2.15
CA GLY A 129 -4.32 23.52 3.17
C GLY A 129 -4.77 23.48 4.62
N ILE A 130 -4.23 22.57 5.36
CA ILE A 130 -4.33 22.55 6.82
C ILE A 130 -3.61 23.78 7.34
N THR A 131 -4.31 24.86 7.46
CA THR A 131 -3.82 25.98 8.24
C THR A 131 -4.62 26.05 9.51
N GLY A 132 -3.98 25.65 10.60
CA GLY A 132 -4.47 25.85 11.95
C GLY A 132 -5.57 24.87 12.40
N GLY A 133 -5.22 24.13 13.36
CA GLY A 133 -5.85 23.17 14.20
C GLY A 133 -7.29 23.28 14.61
N ALA A 134 -8.22 23.67 13.79
CA ALA A 134 -9.62 23.65 14.19
C ALA A 134 -10.27 22.34 13.79
N TYR A 135 -10.72 21.56 14.77
CA TYR A 135 -11.69 20.49 14.60
C TYR A 135 -12.93 21.05 13.92
N GLY A 136 -13.19 20.65 12.70
CA GLY A 136 -14.41 21.02 12.02
C GLY A 136 -14.91 19.89 11.16
N PRO A 137 -16.23 19.79 10.92
CA PRO A 137 -16.76 18.91 9.89
C PRO A 137 -16.04 19.21 8.57
N GLY A 138 -15.44 18.19 7.96
CA GLY A 138 -14.70 18.35 6.71
C GLY A 138 -13.18 18.48 6.82
N LYS A 139 -12.60 18.61 7.99
CA LYS A 139 -11.15 18.64 8.20
C LYS A 139 -10.58 17.34 8.76
N ARG A 140 -11.42 16.55 9.41
CA ARG A 140 -11.01 15.26 9.97
C ARG A 140 -10.72 14.25 8.85
N PRO A 141 -9.57 13.58 8.86
CA PRO A 141 -9.30 12.51 7.91
C PRO A 141 -10.30 11.35 8.07
N ARG A 142 -10.58 10.67 6.99
CA ARG A 142 -11.54 9.57 6.96
C ARG A 142 -11.07 8.48 6.02
N SER A 143 -11.30 7.22 6.40
CA SER A 143 -11.18 6.09 5.50
C SER A 143 -12.16 6.25 4.33
N ALA A 144 -11.77 5.77 3.16
CA ALA A 144 -12.62 5.76 1.98
C ALA A 144 -12.24 4.64 1.02
N THR A 145 -13.20 4.22 0.22
CA THR A 145 -12.98 3.35 -0.93
C THR A 145 -12.75 4.20 -2.17
N LEU A 146 -11.64 3.97 -2.86
CA LEU A 146 -11.37 4.54 -4.17
C LEU A 146 -11.98 3.67 -5.26
N MET A 147 -12.58 4.32 -6.24
CA MET A 147 -12.95 3.70 -7.51
C MET A 147 -12.00 4.22 -8.59
N ILE A 148 -11.25 3.33 -9.20
CA ILE A 148 -10.21 3.65 -10.18
C ILE A 148 -10.61 3.08 -11.53
N THR A 149 -10.63 3.93 -12.56
CA THR A 149 -10.88 3.56 -13.94
C THR A 149 -9.83 4.18 -14.84
N ARG A 150 -9.63 3.62 -16.03
CA ARG A 150 -8.81 4.26 -17.06
C ARG A 150 -9.65 5.24 -17.86
N THR A 151 -9.03 6.32 -18.28
CA THR A 151 -9.70 7.35 -19.11
C THR A 151 -10.09 6.86 -20.50
N ASP A 152 -9.41 5.83 -21.00
CA ASP A 152 -9.70 5.20 -22.29
C ASP A 152 -10.69 4.02 -22.18
N GLY A 153 -11.19 3.72 -20.97
CA GLY A 153 -12.13 2.63 -20.72
C GLY A 153 -11.51 1.23 -20.84
N GLY A 154 -10.19 1.12 -20.89
CA GLY A 154 -9.46 -0.15 -20.91
C GLY A 154 -9.45 -0.86 -19.57
N LYS A 155 -8.92 -2.08 -19.54
CA LYS A 155 -8.68 -2.83 -18.29
C LYS A 155 -7.58 -2.16 -17.48
N ILE A 156 -7.73 -2.20 -16.15
CA ILE A 156 -6.72 -1.64 -15.24
C ILE A 156 -5.44 -2.47 -15.31
N GLY A 157 -4.31 -1.78 -15.52
CA GLY A 157 -2.98 -2.40 -15.51
C GLY A 157 -2.53 -2.98 -16.87
N LEU A 158 -3.28 -2.80 -17.94
CA LEU A 158 -2.91 -3.21 -19.30
C LEU A 158 -2.70 -2.02 -20.23
#